data_44ce58337b53102c2b4f8af5a66f762d
#
_entry.id   44ce58337b53102c2b4f8af5a66f762d
#
_cell.length_a   1.000
_cell.length_b   1.000
_cell.length_c   1.000
_cell.angle_alpha   90.00
_cell.angle_beta   90.00
_cell.angle_gamma   90.00
#
_symmetry.space_group_name_H-M   'P 1'
#
loop_
_entity.id
_entity.type
_entity.pdbx_description
1 polymer ?
#
loop_
_entity_poly.entity_id
_entity_poly.type
_entity_poly.pdbx_seq_one_letter_code
_entity_poly.pdbx_strand_id
1 'polypeptide(L)'
;MTDAEHWLWRLDADGWIRAALTELESGADNVAVRRTAITHARRAAGMALNAVLVAWARAQGTAEASDAAESRWGRSYIDHLRLLGEAGPEGQVPLDPRAAEAARALMAIPVVPKEPLVQLHKAPNGPAQQALDHARAVVHACASVLEGLRTAAL
;
A
#
# COMPACT_ATOMS: atom_id res chain seq x y z
N MET A 1 -17.98 27.38 -1.39
CA MET A 1 -16.65 26.99 -1.89
C MET A 1 -16.50 25.50 -1.79
N THR A 2 -16.23 24.90 -2.87
CA THR A 2 -15.86 23.49 -2.84
C THR A 2 -14.41 23.40 -2.46
N ASP A 3 -14.15 22.87 -1.33
CA ASP A 3 -12.79 22.54 -0.98
C ASP A 3 -12.25 21.53 -1.98
N ALA A 4 -10.98 21.65 -2.30
CA ALA A 4 -10.35 20.65 -3.10
C ALA A 4 -10.57 19.30 -2.41
N GLU A 5 -11.22 18.41 -3.11
CA GLU A 5 -11.49 17.08 -2.58
C GLU A 5 -10.17 16.42 -2.17
N HIS A 6 -10.17 15.80 -1.01
CA HIS A 6 -8.98 15.11 -0.53
C HIS A 6 -8.55 14.08 -1.57
N TRP A 7 -7.26 13.97 -1.82
CA TRP A 7 -6.71 13.11 -2.88
C TRP A 7 -7.16 11.65 -2.79
N LEU A 8 -7.49 11.18 -1.60
CA LEU A 8 -7.99 9.81 -1.38
C LEU A 8 -9.23 9.50 -2.21
N TRP A 9 -10.08 10.51 -2.45
CA TRP A 9 -11.36 10.32 -3.14
C TRP A 9 -11.28 10.47 -4.66
N ARG A 10 -10.09 10.67 -5.20
CA ARG A 10 -9.89 10.82 -6.65
C ARG A 10 -10.26 9.56 -7.43
N LEU A 11 -10.11 8.41 -6.80
CA LEU A 11 -10.47 7.12 -7.38
C LEU A 11 -11.40 6.38 -6.42
N ASP A 12 -12.24 5.52 -6.96
CA ASP A 12 -12.97 4.57 -6.14
C ASP A 12 -12.03 3.42 -5.74
N ALA A 13 -12.54 2.48 -4.96
CA ALA A 13 -11.73 1.36 -4.49
C ALA A 13 -11.14 0.54 -5.64
N ASP A 14 -11.95 0.25 -6.66
CA ASP A 14 -11.47 -0.51 -7.83
C ASP A 14 -10.42 0.27 -8.61
N GLY A 15 -10.58 1.57 -8.72
CA GLY A 15 -9.60 2.46 -9.36
C GLY A 15 -8.27 2.43 -8.64
N TRP A 16 -8.28 2.49 -7.32
CA TRP A 16 -7.05 2.41 -6.52
C TRP A 16 -6.35 1.05 -6.66
N ILE A 17 -7.11 -0.05 -6.68
CA ILE A 17 -6.51 -1.38 -6.88
C ILE A 17 -5.89 -1.49 -8.28
N ARG A 18 -6.58 -1.00 -9.31
CA ARG A 18 -5.99 -1.01 -10.67
C ARG A 18 -4.71 -0.18 -10.74
N ALA A 19 -4.70 0.98 -10.08
CA ALA A 19 -3.51 1.81 -10.00
C ALA A 19 -2.37 1.08 -9.28
N ALA A 20 -2.68 0.37 -8.20
CA ALA A 20 -1.69 -0.43 -7.47
C ALA A 20 -1.09 -1.53 -8.35
N LEU A 21 -1.92 -2.23 -9.11
CA LEU A 21 -1.46 -3.29 -10.02
C LEU A 21 -0.56 -2.72 -11.13
N THR A 22 -0.90 -1.54 -11.65
CA THR A 22 -0.06 -0.86 -12.64
C THR A 22 1.31 -0.50 -12.06
N GLU A 23 1.34 -0.03 -10.81
CA GLU A 23 2.61 0.27 -10.13
C GLU A 23 3.45 -1.00 -9.90
N LEU A 24 2.83 -2.13 -9.60
CA LEU A 24 3.54 -3.40 -9.47
C LEU A 24 4.17 -3.83 -10.79
N GLU A 25 3.44 -3.68 -11.90
CA GLU A 25 3.99 -3.98 -13.23
C GLU A 25 5.19 -3.08 -13.54
N SER A 26 5.07 -1.78 -13.28
CA SER A 26 6.16 -0.83 -13.49
C SER A 26 7.37 -1.19 -12.64
N GLY A 27 7.16 -1.59 -11.39
CA GLY A 27 8.23 -2.04 -10.51
C GLY A 27 8.93 -3.29 -11.04
N ALA A 28 8.16 -4.26 -11.52
CA ALA A 28 8.70 -5.49 -12.09
C ALA A 28 9.51 -5.22 -13.36
N ASP A 29 9.02 -4.33 -14.22
CA ASP A 29 9.73 -3.93 -15.44
C ASP A 29 11.04 -3.20 -15.14
N ASN A 30 11.16 -2.61 -13.96
CA ASN A 30 12.33 -1.86 -13.54
C ASN A 30 13.11 -2.55 -12.41
N VAL A 31 12.97 -3.85 -12.26
CA VAL A 31 13.56 -4.59 -11.15
C VAL A 31 15.09 -4.44 -11.06
N ALA A 32 15.74 -4.21 -12.19
CA ALA A 32 17.19 -3.99 -12.24
C ALA A 32 17.60 -2.61 -11.69
N VAL A 33 16.66 -1.68 -11.56
CA VAL A 33 16.91 -0.35 -11.02
C VAL A 33 16.29 -0.29 -9.61
N ARG A 34 17.09 -0.65 -8.63
CA ARG A 34 16.66 -0.84 -7.24
C ARG A 34 15.76 0.28 -6.72
N ARG A 35 16.22 1.53 -6.85
CA ARG A 35 15.48 2.67 -6.33
C ARG A 35 14.10 2.80 -6.98
N THR A 36 14.04 2.65 -8.28
CA THR A 36 12.81 2.74 -9.06
C THR A 36 11.85 1.62 -8.67
N ALA A 37 12.34 0.39 -8.62
CA ALA A 37 11.51 -0.77 -8.25
C ALA A 37 10.93 -0.63 -6.84
N ILE A 38 11.74 -0.24 -5.87
CA ILE A 38 11.28 -0.07 -4.48
C ILE A 38 10.26 1.06 -4.38
N THR A 39 10.47 2.16 -5.10
CA THR A 39 9.52 3.27 -5.13
C THR A 39 8.17 2.83 -5.68
N HIS A 40 8.15 2.10 -6.80
CA HIS A 40 6.91 1.56 -7.34
C HIS A 40 6.25 0.57 -6.38
N ALA A 41 7.03 -0.28 -5.73
CA ALA A 41 6.49 -1.24 -4.75
C ALA A 41 5.79 -0.53 -3.59
N ARG A 42 6.43 0.49 -3.03
CA ARG A 42 5.84 1.27 -1.94
C ARG A 42 4.57 2.01 -2.37
N ARG A 43 4.58 2.58 -3.56
CA ARG A 43 3.39 3.25 -4.11
C ARG A 43 2.25 2.26 -4.32
N ALA A 44 2.55 1.09 -4.88
CA ALA A 44 1.54 0.06 -5.09
C ALA A 44 0.86 -0.34 -3.78
N ALA A 45 1.65 -0.61 -2.75
CA ALA A 45 1.11 -1.00 -1.44
C ALA A 45 0.27 0.12 -0.83
N GLY A 46 0.74 1.37 -0.91
CA GLY A 46 -0.01 2.52 -0.41
C GLY A 46 -1.33 2.75 -1.17
N MET A 47 -1.32 2.58 -2.49
CA MET A 47 -2.52 2.69 -3.30
C MET A 47 -3.55 1.60 -2.97
N ALA A 48 -3.08 0.38 -2.72
CA ALA A 48 -3.97 -0.70 -2.31
C ALA A 48 -4.63 -0.39 -0.97
N LEU A 49 -3.88 0.19 -0.04
CA LEU A 49 -4.46 0.62 1.23
C LEU A 49 -5.47 1.74 1.04
N ASN A 50 -5.24 2.67 0.10
CA ASN A 50 -6.23 3.69 -0.25
C ASN A 50 -7.55 3.04 -0.68
N ALA A 51 -7.49 1.97 -1.46
CA ALA A 51 -8.69 1.26 -1.89
C ALA A 51 -9.50 0.77 -0.70
N VAL A 52 -8.83 0.20 0.30
CA VAL A 52 -9.49 -0.29 1.52
C VAL A 52 -10.08 0.86 2.32
N LEU A 53 -9.35 1.97 2.47
CA LEU A 53 -9.84 3.13 3.21
C LEU A 53 -11.08 3.72 2.57
N VAL A 54 -11.09 3.85 1.24
CA VAL A 54 -12.25 4.36 0.49
C VAL A 54 -13.45 3.43 0.66
N ALA A 55 -13.25 2.14 0.47
CA ALA A 55 -14.33 1.16 0.58
C ALA A 55 -14.88 1.09 2.00
N TRP A 56 -14.00 1.11 2.99
CA TRP A 56 -14.40 1.08 4.39
C TRP A 56 -15.21 2.33 4.77
N ALA A 57 -14.72 3.52 4.41
CA ALA A 57 -15.42 4.76 4.72
C ALA A 57 -16.81 4.82 4.06
N ARG A 58 -16.91 4.36 2.82
CA ARG A 58 -18.20 4.30 2.11
C ARG A 58 -19.15 3.30 2.75
N ALA A 59 -18.64 2.16 3.19
CA ALA A 59 -19.45 1.14 3.87
C ALA A 59 -20.01 1.68 5.19
N GLN A 60 -19.24 2.48 5.92
CA GLN A 60 -19.72 3.12 7.15
C GLN A 60 -20.73 4.22 6.87
N GLY A 61 -20.57 4.94 5.76
CA GLY A 61 -21.51 5.97 5.33
C GLY A 61 -21.62 7.18 6.24
N THR A 62 -20.62 7.43 7.09
CA THR A 62 -20.62 8.54 8.03
C THR A 62 -19.53 9.56 7.71
N ALA A 63 -19.76 10.83 8.08
CA ALA A 63 -18.74 11.87 7.95
C ALA A 63 -17.52 11.56 8.81
N GLU A 64 -17.75 11.00 10.01
CA GLU A 64 -16.68 10.62 10.92
C GLU A 64 -15.75 9.57 10.31
N ALA A 65 -16.30 8.59 9.58
CA ALA A 65 -15.50 7.57 8.92
C ALA A 65 -14.65 8.16 7.79
N SER A 66 -15.22 9.10 7.03
CA SER A 66 -14.48 9.80 5.98
C SER A 66 -13.36 10.64 6.56
N ASP A 67 -13.64 11.40 7.62
CA ASP A 67 -12.64 12.22 8.29
C ASP A 67 -11.52 11.36 8.88
N ALA A 68 -11.87 10.21 9.46
CA ALA A 68 -10.88 9.28 10.00
C ALA A 68 -9.98 8.72 8.90
N ALA A 69 -10.54 8.37 7.74
CA ALA A 69 -9.77 7.87 6.61
C ALA A 69 -8.78 8.92 6.10
N GLU A 70 -9.20 10.19 6.05
CA GLU A 70 -8.35 11.28 5.57
C GLU A 70 -7.27 11.69 6.57
N SER A 71 -7.61 11.78 7.85
CA SER A 71 -6.73 12.39 8.85
C SER A 71 -5.86 11.39 9.59
N ARG A 72 -6.38 10.22 9.91
CA ARG A 72 -5.67 9.22 10.71
C ARG A 72 -4.53 8.56 9.92
N TRP A 73 -4.75 8.32 8.64
CA TRP A 73 -3.80 7.58 7.80
C TRP A 73 -2.79 8.48 7.10
N GLY A 74 -2.89 9.80 7.27
CA GLY A 74 -1.94 10.75 6.66
C GLY A 74 -2.22 11.02 5.20
N ARG A 75 -1.29 11.71 4.55
CA ARG A 75 -1.48 12.26 3.20
C ARG A 75 -0.63 11.63 2.13
N SER A 76 0.17 10.64 2.46
CA SER A 76 1.05 10.01 1.46
C SER A 76 1.00 8.49 1.58
N TYR A 77 1.41 7.83 0.51
CA TYR A 77 1.51 6.38 0.50
C TYR A 77 2.48 5.87 1.58
N ILE A 78 3.54 6.63 1.80
CA ILE A 78 4.55 6.28 2.81
C ILE A 78 3.95 6.36 4.21
N ASP A 79 3.16 7.40 4.49
CA ASP A 79 2.46 7.52 5.77
C ASP A 79 1.52 6.34 5.99
N HIS A 80 0.77 5.97 4.96
CA HIS A 80 -0.14 4.83 5.03
C HIS A 80 0.60 3.53 5.38
N LEU A 81 1.70 3.26 4.70
CA LEU A 81 2.48 2.05 4.94
C LEU A 81 3.12 2.05 6.32
N ARG A 82 3.62 3.21 6.76
CA ARG A 82 4.23 3.34 8.08
C ARG A 82 3.21 3.07 9.16
N LEU A 83 2.04 3.67 9.06
CA LEU A 83 0.99 3.47 10.05
C LEU A 83 0.49 2.03 10.07
N LEU A 84 0.34 1.41 8.91
CA LEU A 84 -0.05 0.01 8.83
C LEU A 84 0.98 -0.88 9.53
N GLY A 85 2.27 -0.65 9.26
CA GLY A 85 3.34 -1.44 9.84
C GLY A 85 3.51 -1.24 11.35
N GLU A 86 3.25 -0.03 11.86
CA GLU A 86 3.41 0.30 13.29
C GLU A 86 2.19 -0.12 14.11
N ALA A 87 0.99 0.18 13.59
CA ALA A 87 -0.24 -0.04 14.33
C ALA A 87 -0.87 -1.41 14.08
N GLY A 88 -0.46 -2.05 12.99
CA GLY A 88 -1.10 -3.29 12.57
C GLY A 88 -2.50 -3.03 12.05
N PRO A 89 -3.27 -4.09 11.86
CA PRO A 89 -4.64 -3.99 11.35
C PRO A 89 -5.66 -3.63 12.42
N GLU A 90 -5.21 -3.33 13.62
CA GLU A 90 -6.10 -3.04 14.74
C GLU A 90 -6.88 -1.75 14.53
N GLY A 91 -8.10 -1.75 15.03
CA GLY A 91 -8.97 -0.60 15.00
C GLY A 91 -9.99 -0.68 13.90
N GLN A 92 -10.00 0.30 13.00
CA GLN A 92 -11.11 0.53 12.09
C GLN A 92 -11.12 -0.30 10.83
N VAL A 93 -9.93 -0.64 10.31
CA VAL A 93 -9.84 -1.31 9.00
C VAL A 93 -9.48 -2.79 9.19
N PRO A 94 -10.33 -3.71 8.69
CA PRO A 94 -10.11 -5.14 8.91
C PRO A 94 -9.09 -5.72 7.92
N LEU A 95 -7.81 -5.59 8.24
CA LEU A 95 -6.74 -6.14 7.43
C LEU A 95 -6.08 -7.35 8.10
N ASP A 96 -5.62 -8.29 7.27
CA ASP A 96 -4.85 -9.44 7.73
C ASP A 96 -3.56 -8.94 8.40
N PRO A 97 -3.18 -9.48 9.58
CA PRO A 97 -1.92 -9.12 10.24
C PRO A 97 -0.68 -9.26 9.35
N ARG A 98 -0.71 -10.16 8.39
CA ARG A 98 0.38 -10.32 7.41
C ARG A 98 0.59 -9.09 6.55
N ALA A 99 -0.46 -8.30 6.33
CA ALA A 99 -0.33 -7.03 5.59
C ALA A 99 0.55 -6.04 6.37
N ALA A 100 0.38 -5.96 7.68
CA ALA A 100 1.20 -5.09 8.53
C ALA A 100 2.66 -5.55 8.54
N GLU A 101 2.90 -6.86 8.62
CA GLU A 101 4.26 -7.42 8.54
C GLU A 101 4.90 -7.11 7.19
N ALA A 102 4.17 -7.31 6.10
CA ALA A 102 4.66 -7.03 4.76
C ALA A 102 4.97 -5.54 4.57
N ALA A 103 4.12 -4.66 5.07
CA ALA A 103 4.35 -3.22 5.03
C ALA A 103 5.61 -2.83 5.80
N ARG A 104 5.80 -3.40 6.98
CA ARG A 104 6.98 -3.15 7.80
C ARG A 104 8.24 -3.63 7.09
N ALA A 105 8.21 -4.83 6.54
CA ALA A 105 9.34 -5.40 5.80
C ALA A 105 9.67 -4.56 4.56
N LEU A 106 8.65 -4.13 3.83
CA LEU A 106 8.82 -3.28 2.65
C LEU A 106 9.50 -1.96 3.01
N MET A 107 9.05 -1.32 4.08
CA MET A 107 9.62 -0.05 4.52
C MET A 107 11.04 -0.21 5.09
N ALA A 108 11.40 -1.39 5.55
CA ALA A 108 12.74 -1.65 6.08
C ALA A 108 13.80 -1.86 5.00
N ILE A 109 13.39 -2.14 3.75
CA ILE A 109 14.35 -2.35 2.66
C ILE A 109 14.99 -1.02 2.27
N PRO A 110 16.33 -0.87 2.39
CA PRO A 110 16.99 0.39 2.01
C PRO A 110 16.90 0.61 0.51
N VAL A 111 16.51 1.82 0.12
CA VAL A 111 16.46 2.22 -1.29
C VAL A 111 17.86 2.26 -1.89
N VAL A 112 18.85 2.68 -1.08
CA VAL A 112 20.26 2.72 -1.48
C VAL A 112 21.00 1.64 -0.71
N PRO A 113 21.86 0.84 -1.37
CA PRO A 113 22.65 -0.19 -0.68
C PRO A 113 23.51 0.42 0.44
N LYS A 114 23.49 -0.19 1.61
CA LYS A 114 24.34 0.24 2.74
C LYS A 114 25.79 -0.16 2.55
N GLU A 115 26.03 -1.31 1.92
CA GLU A 115 27.35 -1.86 1.67
C GLU A 115 27.45 -2.34 0.21
N PRO A 116 27.74 -1.43 -0.74
CA PRO A 116 27.70 -1.76 -2.16
C PRO A 116 28.61 -2.92 -2.56
N LEU A 117 29.78 -3.05 -1.94
CA LEU A 117 30.76 -4.08 -2.29
C LEU A 117 30.29 -5.49 -1.95
N VAL A 118 29.48 -5.63 -0.91
CA VAL A 118 28.94 -6.94 -0.50
C VAL A 118 27.89 -7.44 -1.48
N GLN A 119 27.28 -6.54 -2.23
CA GLN A 119 26.22 -6.87 -3.18
C GLN A 119 26.70 -7.71 -4.37
N LEU A 120 27.99 -7.72 -4.64
CA LEU A 120 28.56 -8.46 -5.77
C LEU A 120 28.33 -9.97 -5.68
N HIS A 121 28.15 -10.49 -4.47
CA HIS A 121 27.97 -11.92 -4.23
C HIS A 121 26.51 -12.34 -4.03
N LYS A 122 25.56 -11.40 -4.13
CA LYS A 122 24.14 -11.67 -3.97
C LYS A 122 23.43 -11.49 -5.31
N ALA A 123 22.22 -12.05 -5.40
CA ALA A 123 21.36 -11.82 -6.57
C ALA A 123 21.24 -10.31 -6.77
N PRO A 124 21.56 -9.78 -7.96
CA PRO A 124 21.62 -8.34 -8.20
C PRO A 124 20.30 -7.62 -7.88
N ASN A 125 19.18 -8.30 -8.11
CA ASN A 125 17.85 -7.73 -7.95
C ASN A 125 17.15 -8.16 -6.64
N GLY A 126 17.89 -8.81 -5.72
CA GLY A 126 17.32 -9.38 -4.51
C GLY A 126 16.46 -8.42 -3.70
N PRO A 127 16.99 -7.26 -3.28
CA PRO A 127 16.19 -6.29 -2.50
C PRO A 127 15.00 -5.72 -3.26
N ALA A 128 15.15 -5.45 -4.55
CA ALA A 128 14.05 -4.96 -5.39
C ALA A 128 12.97 -6.03 -5.53
N GLN A 129 13.35 -7.28 -5.74
CA GLN A 129 12.40 -8.38 -5.84
C GLN A 129 11.69 -8.60 -4.51
N GLN A 130 12.40 -8.55 -3.39
CA GLN A 130 11.80 -8.65 -2.06
C GLN A 130 10.79 -7.54 -1.83
N ALA A 131 11.10 -6.31 -2.23
CA ALA A 131 10.17 -5.19 -2.11
C ALA A 131 8.90 -5.44 -2.90
N LEU A 132 9.02 -5.92 -4.12
CA LEU A 132 7.86 -6.25 -4.96
C LEU A 132 7.03 -7.38 -4.35
N ASP A 133 7.68 -8.39 -3.78
CA ASP A 133 6.97 -9.51 -3.15
C ASP A 133 6.19 -9.04 -1.91
N HIS A 134 6.78 -8.18 -1.10
CA HIS A 134 6.07 -7.59 0.06
C HIS A 134 4.93 -6.70 -0.38
N ALA A 135 5.13 -5.90 -1.43
CA ALA A 135 4.06 -5.05 -1.97
C ALA A 135 2.90 -5.90 -2.50
N ARG A 136 3.19 -7.00 -3.20
CA ARG A 136 2.15 -7.92 -3.67
C ARG A 136 1.36 -8.51 -2.52
N ALA A 137 2.02 -8.84 -1.40
CA ALA A 137 1.34 -9.33 -0.21
C ALA A 137 0.35 -8.31 0.34
N VAL A 138 0.76 -7.03 0.42
CA VAL A 138 -0.14 -5.94 0.86
C VAL A 138 -1.30 -5.77 -0.12
N VAL A 139 -1.01 -5.72 -1.41
CA VAL A 139 -2.04 -5.56 -2.45
C VAL A 139 -3.05 -6.71 -2.40
N HIS A 140 -2.57 -7.93 -2.28
CA HIS A 140 -3.43 -9.11 -2.18
C HIS A 140 -4.32 -9.06 -0.93
N ALA A 141 -3.76 -8.72 0.22
CA ALA A 141 -4.54 -8.59 1.46
C ALA A 141 -5.62 -7.52 1.32
N CYS A 142 -5.29 -6.38 0.72
CA CYS A 142 -6.24 -5.30 0.49
C CYS A 142 -7.36 -5.72 -0.48
N ALA A 143 -7.00 -6.40 -1.56
CA ALA A 143 -8.00 -6.92 -2.51
C ALA A 143 -8.96 -7.90 -1.85
N SER A 144 -8.45 -8.74 -0.96
CA SER A 144 -9.30 -9.70 -0.20
C SER A 144 -10.29 -8.98 0.70
N VAL A 145 -9.86 -7.90 1.37
CA VAL A 145 -10.75 -7.08 2.20
C VAL A 145 -11.86 -6.45 1.35
N LEU A 146 -11.51 -5.92 0.17
CA LEU A 146 -12.50 -5.34 -0.73
C LEU A 146 -13.56 -6.35 -1.13
N GLU A 147 -13.16 -7.56 -1.44
CA GLU A 147 -14.09 -8.63 -1.78
C GLU A 147 -15.03 -8.92 -0.62
N GLY A 148 -14.50 -9.00 0.60
CA GLY A 148 -15.30 -9.20 1.81
C GLY A 148 -16.29 -8.07 2.06
N LEU A 149 -15.89 -6.83 1.83
CA LEU A 149 -16.78 -5.67 1.99
C LEU A 149 -17.91 -5.67 0.95
N ARG A 150 -17.63 -6.07 -0.27
CA ARG A 150 -18.65 -6.21 -1.32
C ARG A 150 -19.67 -7.27 -0.95
N THR A 151 -19.20 -8.42 -0.50
CA THR A 151 -20.06 -9.52 -0.09
C THR A 151 -20.95 -9.12 1.08
N ALA A 152 -20.41 -8.41 2.05
CA ALA A 152 -21.17 -7.95 3.21
C ALA A 152 -22.24 -6.93 2.85
N ALA A 153 -22.04 -6.16 1.76
CA ALA A 153 -23.00 -5.15 1.31
C ALA A 153 -24.22 -5.75 0.59
N LEU A 154 -24.14 -7.00 0.18
CA LEU A 154 -25.25 -7.70 -0.45
C LEU A 154 -26.19 -8.30 0.62
#